data_383215857b385979ef961bdd1e609dfe
#
_entry.id   383215857b385979ef961bdd1e609dfe
#
_cell.length_a   1.000
_cell.length_b   1.000
_cell.length_c   1.000
_cell.angle_alpha   90.00
_cell.angle_beta   90.00
_cell.angle_gamma   90.00
#
_symmetry.space_group_name_H-M   'P 1'
#
loop_
_entity.id
_entity.type
_entity.pdbx_description
1 polymer ?
#
loop_
_entity_poly.entity_id
_entity_poly.type
_entity_poly.pdbx_seq_one_letter_code
_entity_poly.pdbx_strand_id
1 'polypeptide(L)'
;MGFLDTVIKDSGNEFASKVSEGIAAGDITSYIDTGSYIFNALVSGSIYGGLPSNKVTALAGESSTGKTFFALSVVRNFLELNPTGGVIYFESESAISKSMIEERGIDSKRMIMMPVSTIEEFRTQASRILDKYLKEPKDQRVPMMFVLDSLGMLSTSKEMEDVSNDKQVRDMTKSQLIKGAFRVLTLKLGQANVPMLVTIHTYDVIRSYVPTKEMGGGTGLKYAASSIIYLTKSKERDSKKEVVGSIIKCEAKKSRLTVEGSKIATRLFFDERGLDKYYGLLELGIDHGIFGKNGNRVLIGESSVYPSAVLADPEKYFTPEVMTKLDKAAEKEFAYGN
;
A
#
# COMPACT_ATOMS: atom_id res chain seq x y z
N MET A 1 21.04 36.74 10.25
CA MET A 1 20.21 35.54 10.61
C MET A 1 18.92 36.05 11.17
N GLY A 2 17.79 35.68 10.61
CA GLY A 2 16.49 36.14 11.10
C GLY A 2 16.08 35.43 12.40
N PHE A 3 15.12 35.98 13.12
CA PHE A 3 14.61 35.38 14.38
C PHE A 3 14.22 33.90 14.22
N LEU A 4 13.52 33.53 13.14
CA LEU A 4 13.15 32.14 12.87
C LEU A 4 14.34 31.19 12.66
N ASP A 5 15.41 31.68 12.04
CA ASP A 5 16.64 30.89 11.87
C ASP A 5 17.30 30.58 13.22
N THR A 6 17.25 31.55 14.15
CA THR A 6 17.75 31.37 15.53
C THR A 6 16.90 30.34 16.25
N VAL A 7 15.56 30.42 16.16
CA VAL A 7 14.64 29.44 16.78
C VAL A 7 14.90 28.01 16.28
N ILE A 8 15.08 27.83 14.95
CA ILE A 8 15.40 26.51 14.38
C ILE A 8 16.71 25.98 14.97
N LYS A 9 17.76 26.80 14.97
CA LYS A 9 19.08 26.41 15.49
C LYS A 9 19.03 26.04 16.98
N ASP A 10 18.36 26.87 17.77
CA ASP A 10 18.31 26.68 19.23
C ASP A 10 17.36 25.55 19.66
N SER A 11 16.43 25.12 18.79
CA SER A 11 15.54 23.99 19.04
C SER A 11 16.28 22.65 19.18
N GLY A 12 17.48 22.52 18.63
CA GLY A 12 18.22 21.25 18.55
C GLY A 12 17.51 20.16 17.74
N ASN A 13 16.43 20.51 17.03
CA ASN A 13 15.67 19.57 16.22
C ASN A 13 16.19 19.60 14.78
N GLU A 14 16.89 18.54 14.36
CA GLU A 14 17.47 18.42 13.01
C GLU A 14 16.44 18.40 11.87
N PHE A 15 15.16 18.17 12.19
CA PHE A 15 14.05 18.18 11.23
C PHE A 15 13.25 19.48 11.23
N ALA A 16 13.63 20.45 12.06
CA ALA A 16 13.00 21.77 12.05
C ALA A 16 13.42 22.54 10.80
N SER A 17 12.46 23.10 10.07
CA SER A 17 12.68 23.90 8.86
C SER A 17 11.62 24.99 8.72
N LYS A 18 11.91 26.00 7.93
CA LYS A 18 10.84 26.89 7.45
C LYS A 18 9.98 26.15 6.44
N VAL A 19 8.68 26.39 6.46
CA VAL A 19 7.74 25.73 5.50
C VAL A 19 8.14 26.02 4.04
N SER A 20 8.71 27.19 3.76
CA SER A 20 9.24 27.56 2.44
C SER A 20 10.43 26.68 1.98
N GLU A 21 11.08 25.98 2.90
CA GLU A 21 12.22 25.07 2.64
C GLU A 21 11.77 23.60 2.57
N GLY A 22 10.46 23.33 2.73
CA GLY A 22 9.87 22.01 2.80
C GLY A 22 9.67 21.51 4.24
N ILE A 23 8.90 20.46 4.38
CA ILE A 23 8.57 19.81 5.66
C ILE A 23 9.10 18.38 5.65
N ALA A 24 10.23 18.14 6.28
CA ALA A 24 11.01 16.89 6.19
C ALA A 24 10.20 15.60 6.41
N ALA A 25 9.25 15.57 7.37
CA ALA A 25 8.42 14.41 7.63
C ALA A 25 7.02 14.50 6.98
N GLY A 26 6.66 15.67 6.46
CA GLY A 26 5.33 15.97 5.92
C GLY A 26 5.23 15.78 4.42
N ASP A 27 6.19 16.37 3.69
CA ASP A 27 6.17 16.38 2.23
C ASP A 27 6.48 14.99 1.66
N ILE A 28 5.77 14.63 0.60
CA ILE A 28 6.02 13.42 -0.14
C ILE A 28 7.06 13.74 -1.21
N THR A 29 8.23 13.14 -1.09
CA THR A 29 9.34 13.40 -2.01
C THR A 29 9.34 12.46 -3.22
N SER A 30 8.72 11.28 -3.07
CA SER A 30 8.60 10.29 -4.14
C SER A 30 7.45 9.32 -3.85
N TYR A 31 7.11 8.53 -4.85
CA TYR A 31 6.12 7.47 -4.74
C TYR A 31 6.73 6.12 -5.11
N ILE A 32 6.21 5.06 -4.51
CA ILE A 32 6.56 3.68 -4.83
C ILE A 32 5.51 3.15 -5.79
N ASP A 33 5.89 2.95 -7.03
CA ASP A 33 5.02 2.30 -8.04
C ASP A 33 4.61 0.90 -7.54
N THR A 34 3.33 0.63 -7.56
CA THR A 34 2.77 -0.63 -7.06
C THR A 34 2.78 -1.75 -8.09
N GLY A 35 3.11 -1.45 -9.34
CA GLY A 35 2.99 -2.35 -10.48
C GLY A 35 1.61 -2.32 -11.14
N SER A 36 0.69 -1.46 -10.70
CA SER A 36 -0.63 -1.27 -11.31
C SER A 36 -0.93 0.22 -11.47
N TYR A 37 -1.04 0.70 -12.69
CA TYR A 37 -1.31 2.10 -13.00
C TYR A 37 -2.59 2.62 -12.34
N ILE A 38 -3.68 1.84 -12.41
CA ILE A 38 -4.95 2.28 -11.82
C ILE A 38 -4.93 2.27 -10.29
N PHE A 39 -4.17 1.35 -9.67
CA PHE A 39 -4.01 1.36 -8.22
C PHE A 39 -3.10 2.50 -7.77
N ASN A 40 -2.07 2.84 -8.54
CA ASN A 40 -1.26 4.04 -8.31
C ASN A 40 -2.15 5.29 -8.29
N ALA A 41 -3.03 5.43 -9.29
CA ALA A 41 -3.98 6.54 -9.38
C ALA A 41 -4.92 6.60 -8.17
N LEU A 42 -5.48 5.48 -7.73
CA LEU A 42 -6.34 5.43 -6.55
C LEU A 42 -5.65 5.96 -5.28
N VAL A 43 -4.35 5.68 -5.10
CA VAL A 43 -3.60 6.02 -3.89
C VAL A 43 -2.99 7.42 -3.94
N SER A 44 -2.56 7.89 -5.11
CA SER A 44 -1.78 9.13 -5.27
C SER A 44 -2.41 10.19 -6.18
N GLY A 45 -3.45 9.85 -6.95
CA GLY A 45 -4.04 10.72 -7.96
C GLY A 45 -3.36 10.66 -9.34
N SER A 46 -2.25 9.93 -9.49
CA SER A 46 -1.52 9.78 -10.74
C SER A 46 -1.26 8.32 -11.06
N ILE A 47 -1.40 7.93 -12.33
CA ILE A 47 -1.05 6.56 -12.76
C ILE A 47 0.44 6.27 -12.61
N TYR A 48 1.28 7.30 -12.58
CA TYR A 48 2.73 7.21 -12.36
C TYR A 48 3.15 7.39 -10.89
N GLY A 49 2.18 7.55 -9.98
CA GLY A 49 2.41 7.69 -8.55
C GLY A 49 2.54 6.34 -7.84
N GLY A 50 1.69 6.11 -6.84
CA GLY A 50 1.66 4.89 -6.05
C GLY A 50 1.72 5.15 -4.55
N LEU A 51 2.42 4.29 -3.78
CA LEU A 51 2.52 4.47 -2.33
C LEU A 51 3.45 5.64 -2.00
N PRO A 52 3.02 6.59 -1.15
CA PRO A 52 3.90 7.68 -0.72
C PRO A 52 5.12 7.16 0.03
N SER A 53 6.32 7.67 -0.31
CA SER A 53 7.61 7.18 0.19
C SER A 53 7.82 7.35 1.70
N ASN A 54 6.99 8.14 2.38
CA ASN A 54 7.15 8.47 3.79
C ASN A 54 5.86 8.29 4.61
N LYS A 55 4.91 7.50 4.13
CA LYS A 55 3.60 7.32 4.77
C LYS A 55 3.27 5.84 5.01
N VAL A 56 2.23 5.63 5.83
CA VAL A 56 1.64 4.32 6.05
C VAL A 56 0.43 4.16 5.13
N THR A 57 0.42 3.11 4.33
CA THR A 57 -0.73 2.67 3.52
C THR A 57 -1.24 1.32 4.05
N ALA A 58 -2.54 1.18 4.23
CA ALA A 58 -3.14 -0.04 4.72
C ALA A 58 -4.02 -0.70 3.65
N LEU A 59 -3.87 -2.03 3.49
CA LEU A 59 -4.72 -2.89 2.69
C LEU A 59 -5.61 -3.71 3.62
N ALA A 60 -6.90 -3.43 3.61
CA ALA A 60 -7.88 -4.10 4.45
C ALA A 60 -8.78 -5.02 3.63
N GLY A 61 -9.04 -6.23 4.09
CA GLY A 61 -9.91 -7.17 3.38
C GLY A 61 -10.10 -8.46 4.16
N GLU A 62 -11.09 -9.25 3.76
CA GLU A 62 -11.35 -10.57 4.36
C GLU A 62 -10.16 -11.51 4.20
N SER A 63 -10.17 -12.60 4.95
CA SER A 63 -9.21 -13.69 4.75
C SER A 63 -9.24 -14.16 3.29
N SER A 64 -8.08 -14.59 2.80
CA SER A 64 -7.93 -15.09 1.42
C SER A 64 -8.31 -14.10 0.30
N THR A 65 -8.40 -12.79 0.57
CA THR A 65 -8.63 -11.76 -0.47
C THR A 65 -7.40 -11.57 -1.38
N GLY A 66 -6.21 -12.04 -0.95
CA GLY A 66 -4.96 -11.89 -1.70
C GLY A 66 -4.09 -10.74 -1.20
N LYS A 67 -4.31 -10.22 0.02
CA LYS A 67 -3.54 -9.11 0.61
C LYS A 67 -2.04 -9.36 0.60
N THR A 68 -1.61 -10.55 1.04
CA THR A 68 -0.21 -10.98 1.04
C THR A 68 0.38 -10.96 -0.38
N PHE A 69 -0.33 -11.53 -1.36
CA PHE A 69 0.13 -11.52 -2.76
C PHE A 69 0.20 -10.12 -3.34
N PHE A 70 -0.76 -9.27 -2.98
CA PHE A 70 -0.74 -7.86 -3.35
C PHE A 70 0.49 -7.16 -2.76
N ALA A 71 0.74 -7.36 -1.47
CA ALA A 71 1.91 -6.80 -0.79
C ALA A 71 3.23 -7.29 -1.43
N LEU A 72 3.33 -8.59 -1.73
CA LEU A 72 4.51 -9.14 -2.40
C LEU A 72 4.72 -8.57 -3.82
N SER A 73 3.64 -8.29 -4.57
CA SER A 73 3.76 -7.62 -5.88
C SER A 73 4.33 -6.20 -5.73
N VAL A 74 3.90 -5.45 -4.72
CA VAL A 74 4.45 -4.13 -4.43
C VAL A 74 5.92 -4.22 -4.01
N VAL A 75 6.27 -5.21 -3.17
CA VAL A 75 7.66 -5.48 -2.75
C VAL A 75 8.54 -5.78 -3.95
N ARG A 76 8.08 -6.64 -4.85
CA ARG A 76 8.81 -6.96 -6.08
C ARG A 76 9.10 -5.69 -6.88
N ASN A 77 8.08 -4.92 -7.17
CA ASN A 77 8.21 -3.70 -7.96
C ASN A 77 9.11 -2.67 -7.27
N PHE A 78 9.03 -2.53 -5.94
CA PHE A 78 9.95 -1.69 -5.17
C PHE A 78 11.41 -2.13 -5.35
N LEU A 79 11.70 -3.41 -5.25
CA LEU A 79 13.06 -3.94 -5.38
C LEU A 79 13.59 -3.84 -6.82
N GLU A 80 12.74 -3.98 -7.84
CA GLU A 80 13.09 -3.78 -9.24
C GLU A 80 13.49 -2.34 -9.53
N LEU A 81 12.73 -1.37 -9.03
CA LEU A 81 12.98 0.06 -9.23
C LEU A 81 14.11 0.61 -8.34
N ASN A 82 14.47 -0.09 -7.28
CA ASN A 82 15.51 0.31 -6.34
C ASN A 82 16.60 -0.78 -6.22
N PRO A 83 17.57 -0.84 -7.13
CA PRO A 83 18.57 -1.93 -7.17
C PRO A 83 19.39 -2.10 -5.89
N THR A 84 19.62 -1.02 -5.13
CA THR A 84 20.31 -1.03 -3.83
C THR A 84 19.36 -1.13 -2.64
N GLY A 85 18.04 -1.07 -2.90
CA GLY A 85 17.03 -1.03 -1.85
C GLY A 85 16.82 -2.37 -1.15
N GLY A 86 16.23 -2.31 0.04
CA GLY A 86 15.90 -3.49 0.85
C GLY A 86 14.50 -3.40 1.48
N VAL A 87 13.94 -4.54 1.80
CA VAL A 87 12.63 -4.66 2.43
C VAL A 87 12.74 -5.34 3.77
N ILE A 88 12.13 -4.76 4.79
CA ILE A 88 11.93 -5.38 6.10
C ILE A 88 10.45 -5.81 6.17
N TYR A 89 10.23 -7.11 6.18
CA TYR A 89 8.92 -7.72 6.18
C TYR A 89 8.62 -8.34 7.56
N PHE A 90 7.76 -7.68 8.32
CA PHE A 90 7.26 -8.19 9.61
C PHE A 90 6.12 -9.15 9.32
N GLU A 91 6.29 -10.41 9.71
CA GLU A 91 5.39 -11.51 9.38
C GLU A 91 4.80 -12.10 10.66
N SER A 92 3.48 -12.28 10.71
CA SER A 92 2.75 -12.73 11.89
C SER A 92 1.84 -13.95 11.66
N GLU A 93 1.75 -14.46 10.42
CA GLU A 93 0.82 -15.52 10.06
C GLU A 93 1.51 -16.86 9.75
N SER A 94 2.84 -16.87 9.64
CA SER A 94 3.63 -18.01 9.15
C SER A 94 3.18 -18.51 7.78
N ALA A 95 2.72 -17.58 6.92
CA ALA A 95 2.09 -17.89 5.65
C ALA A 95 3.05 -17.81 4.44
N ILE A 96 4.24 -17.24 4.62
CA ILE A 96 5.18 -16.97 3.53
C ILE A 96 6.38 -17.91 3.60
N SER A 97 6.65 -18.62 2.50
CA SER A 97 7.84 -19.45 2.34
C SER A 97 8.87 -18.81 1.40
N LYS A 98 10.12 -19.25 1.48
CA LYS A 98 11.18 -18.83 0.56
C LYS A 98 10.80 -19.11 -0.90
N SER A 99 10.29 -20.31 -1.21
CA SER A 99 9.84 -20.67 -2.55
C SER A 99 8.77 -19.71 -3.08
N MET A 100 7.81 -19.35 -2.24
CA MET A 100 6.75 -18.41 -2.60
C MET A 100 7.28 -17.02 -2.97
N ILE A 101 8.37 -16.55 -2.35
CA ILE A 101 9.04 -15.29 -2.67
C ILE A 101 9.79 -15.41 -3.99
N GLU A 102 10.60 -16.47 -4.16
CA GLU A 102 11.45 -16.68 -5.33
C GLU A 102 10.63 -16.94 -6.61
N GLU A 103 9.55 -17.73 -6.51
CA GLU A 103 8.61 -17.99 -7.62
C GLU A 103 7.90 -16.71 -8.13
N ARG A 104 7.89 -15.64 -7.33
CA ARG A 104 7.35 -14.32 -7.73
C ARG A 104 8.41 -13.36 -8.25
N GLY A 105 9.63 -13.83 -8.49
CA GLY A 105 10.73 -13.02 -8.98
C GLY A 105 11.22 -11.97 -7.97
N ILE A 106 10.98 -12.18 -6.67
CA ILE A 106 11.48 -11.30 -5.62
C ILE A 106 12.90 -11.72 -5.24
N ASP A 107 13.82 -10.77 -5.24
CA ASP A 107 15.19 -11.00 -4.80
C ASP A 107 15.24 -11.24 -3.28
N SER A 108 15.30 -12.53 -2.90
CA SER A 108 15.31 -12.97 -1.50
C SER A 108 16.52 -12.45 -0.71
N LYS A 109 17.61 -12.04 -1.37
CA LYS A 109 18.80 -11.48 -0.69
C LYS A 109 18.58 -10.06 -0.18
N ARG A 110 17.60 -9.35 -0.73
CA ARG A 110 17.27 -7.96 -0.37
C ARG A 110 16.01 -7.84 0.47
N MET A 111 15.47 -8.96 0.95
CA MET A 111 14.30 -9.02 1.79
C MET A 111 14.61 -9.72 3.11
N ILE A 112 14.37 -9.03 4.22
CA ILE A 112 14.53 -9.58 5.57
C ILE A 112 13.14 -9.92 6.10
N MET A 113 12.92 -11.20 6.41
CA MET A 113 11.72 -11.67 7.12
C MET A 113 11.95 -11.57 8.62
N MET A 114 11.06 -10.87 9.30
CA MET A 114 11.07 -10.71 10.75
C MET A 114 9.78 -11.25 11.35
N PRO A 115 9.77 -12.49 11.84
CA PRO A 115 8.63 -13.03 12.57
C PRO A 115 8.34 -12.17 13.80
N VAL A 116 7.08 -11.79 13.99
CA VAL A 116 6.62 -10.99 15.14
C VAL A 116 5.29 -11.55 15.65
N SER A 117 5.18 -11.69 16.95
CA SER A 117 4.00 -12.25 17.60
C SER A 117 3.18 -11.19 18.34
N THR A 118 3.83 -10.11 18.79
CA THR A 118 3.17 -9.08 19.59
C THR A 118 3.36 -7.68 19.03
N ILE A 119 2.43 -6.80 19.37
CA ILE A 119 2.45 -5.38 18.97
C ILE A 119 3.69 -4.68 19.55
N GLU A 120 4.05 -5.03 20.79
CA GLU A 120 5.21 -4.49 21.49
C GLU A 120 6.52 -4.90 20.82
N GLU A 121 6.62 -6.16 20.41
CA GLU A 121 7.78 -6.68 19.70
C GLU A 121 7.94 -5.96 18.35
N PHE A 122 6.88 -5.94 17.53
CA PHE A 122 6.85 -5.22 16.27
C PHE A 122 7.28 -3.75 16.45
N ARG A 123 6.64 -3.01 17.37
CA ARG A 123 6.98 -1.61 17.65
C ARG A 123 8.45 -1.42 18.00
N THR A 124 8.97 -2.31 18.87
CA THR A 124 10.35 -2.21 19.35
C THR A 124 11.35 -2.46 18.26
N GLN A 125 11.16 -3.52 17.46
CA GLN A 125 12.04 -3.88 16.34
C GLN A 125 12.00 -2.79 15.25
N ALA A 126 10.80 -2.39 14.81
CA ALA A 126 10.63 -1.35 13.80
C ALA A 126 11.26 -0.01 14.23
N SER A 127 11.06 0.39 15.50
CA SER A 127 11.65 1.61 16.04
C SER A 127 13.19 1.56 16.05
N ARG A 128 13.78 0.44 16.51
CA ARG A 128 15.24 0.26 16.54
C ARG A 128 15.87 0.31 15.14
N ILE A 129 15.21 -0.28 14.16
CA ILE A 129 15.69 -0.24 12.76
C ILE A 129 15.67 1.20 12.25
N LEU A 130 14.55 1.93 12.45
CA LEU A 130 14.45 3.32 12.03
C LEU A 130 15.45 4.22 12.75
N ASP A 131 15.68 4.03 14.07
CA ASP A 131 16.68 4.80 14.81
C ASP A 131 18.10 4.54 14.29
N LYS A 132 18.42 3.31 13.93
CA LYS A 132 19.69 2.98 13.30
C LYS A 132 19.81 3.63 11.91
N TYR A 133 18.77 3.48 11.09
CA TYR A 133 18.74 4.03 9.74
C TYR A 133 18.85 5.56 9.71
N LEU A 134 18.22 6.26 10.67
CA LEU A 134 18.29 7.70 10.79
C LEU A 134 19.70 8.22 11.20
N LYS A 135 20.50 7.38 11.86
CA LYS A 135 21.89 7.70 12.21
C LYS A 135 22.85 7.59 11.02
N GLU A 136 22.48 6.84 9.97
CA GLU A 136 23.30 6.79 8.75
C GLU A 136 23.25 8.16 8.05
N PRO A 137 24.36 8.62 7.45
CA PRO A 137 24.36 9.82 6.62
C PRO A 137 23.32 9.72 5.49
N LYS A 138 22.64 10.83 5.19
CA LYS A 138 21.53 10.83 4.21
C LYS A 138 21.92 10.30 2.84
N ASP A 139 23.12 10.60 2.39
CA ASP A 139 23.71 10.19 1.12
C ASP A 139 24.11 8.70 1.07
N GLN A 140 24.20 8.05 2.23
CA GLN A 140 24.52 6.62 2.35
C GLN A 140 23.27 5.75 2.62
N ARG A 141 22.11 6.38 2.84
CA ARG A 141 20.86 5.65 3.08
C ARG A 141 20.38 4.98 1.81
N VAL A 142 20.34 3.66 1.83
CA VAL A 142 19.73 2.89 0.74
C VAL A 142 18.20 2.95 0.84
N PRO A 143 17.44 2.94 -0.28
CA PRO A 143 15.99 2.88 -0.23
C PRO A 143 15.52 1.69 0.61
N MET A 144 14.59 1.93 1.53
CA MET A 144 14.07 0.90 2.43
C MET A 144 12.54 0.96 2.46
N MET A 145 11.90 -0.19 2.52
CA MET A 145 10.44 -0.31 2.66
C MET A 145 10.10 -1.25 3.82
N PHE A 146 9.08 -0.91 4.60
CA PHE A 146 8.51 -1.77 5.64
C PHE A 146 7.20 -2.39 5.17
N VAL A 147 7.00 -3.65 5.49
CA VAL A 147 5.73 -4.36 5.36
C VAL A 147 5.36 -4.98 6.70
N LEU A 148 4.11 -4.90 7.12
CA LEU A 148 3.54 -5.67 8.23
C LEU A 148 2.38 -6.51 7.73
N ASP A 149 2.53 -7.82 7.75
CA ASP A 149 1.52 -8.78 7.28
C ASP A 149 1.32 -9.89 8.35
N SER A 150 0.24 -9.81 9.14
CA SER A 150 -0.80 -8.80 9.21
C SER A 150 -0.90 -8.20 10.63
N LEU A 151 -1.32 -6.95 10.73
CA LEU A 151 -1.53 -6.30 12.03
C LEU A 151 -2.59 -7.03 12.88
N GLY A 152 -3.60 -7.61 12.23
CA GLY A 152 -4.72 -8.27 12.93
C GLY A 152 -4.31 -9.48 13.75
N MET A 153 -3.25 -10.18 13.33
CA MET A 153 -2.75 -11.40 13.98
C MET A 153 -1.83 -11.14 15.17
N LEU A 154 -1.31 -9.93 15.32
CA LEU A 154 -0.48 -9.61 16.47
C LEU A 154 -1.29 -9.66 17.76
N SER A 155 -0.76 -10.36 18.75
CA SER A 155 -1.26 -10.37 20.12
C SER A 155 -0.66 -9.20 20.93
N THR A 156 -1.01 -9.10 22.21
CA THR A 156 -0.26 -8.29 23.17
C THR A 156 0.61 -9.19 24.04
N SER A 157 1.66 -8.65 24.65
CA SER A 157 2.48 -9.41 25.60
C SER A 157 1.65 -9.95 26.75
N LYS A 158 0.65 -9.17 27.19
CA LYS A 158 -0.30 -9.57 28.23
C LYS A 158 -1.19 -10.73 27.79
N GLU A 159 -1.73 -10.69 26.56
CA GLU A 159 -2.54 -11.78 26.01
C GLU A 159 -1.73 -13.10 25.95
N MET A 160 -0.47 -13.02 25.54
CA MET A 160 0.43 -14.20 25.53
C MET A 160 0.70 -14.74 26.93
N GLU A 161 0.91 -13.87 27.93
CA GLU A 161 1.10 -14.26 29.33
C GLU A 161 -0.18 -14.87 29.93
N ASP A 162 -1.35 -14.27 29.67
CA ASP A 162 -2.64 -14.77 30.18
C ASP A 162 -2.95 -16.17 29.60
N VAL A 163 -2.67 -16.41 28.30
CA VAL A 163 -2.80 -17.75 27.70
C VAL A 163 -1.85 -18.75 28.35
N SER A 164 -0.61 -18.37 28.62
CA SER A 164 0.37 -19.24 29.29
C SER A 164 -0.03 -19.61 30.73
N ASN A 165 -0.86 -18.80 31.36
CA ASN A 165 -1.37 -18.98 32.73
C ASN A 165 -2.82 -19.49 32.77
N ASP A 166 -3.37 -20.03 31.66
CA ASP A 166 -4.75 -20.54 31.53
C ASP A 166 -5.84 -19.50 31.92
N LYS A 167 -5.52 -18.21 31.79
CA LYS A 167 -6.48 -17.13 32.10
C LYS A 167 -7.28 -16.75 30.84
N GLN A 168 -8.59 -16.85 30.91
CA GLN A 168 -9.51 -16.43 29.84
C GLN A 168 -9.95 -14.96 30.03
N VAL A 169 -9.02 -14.03 30.09
CA VAL A 169 -9.33 -12.60 30.25
C VAL A 169 -9.18 -11.91 28.88
N ARG A 170 -10.24 -11.23 28.45
CA ARG A 170 -10.18 -10.42 27.22
C ARG A 170 -9.27 -9.21 27.43
N ASP A 171 -8.18 -9.12 26.68
CA ASP A 171 -7.31 -7.94 26.74
C ASP A 171 -7.97 -6.75 26.03
N MET A 172 -8.32 -5.72 26.83
CA MET A 172 -8.89 -4.46 26.34
C MET A 172 -7.82 -3.44 25.93
N THR A 173 -6.53 -3.77 26.13
CA THR A 173 -5.43 -2.82 25.88
C THR A 173 -4.90 -2.85 24.45
N LYS A 174 -5.22 -3.89 23.68
CA LYS A 174 -4.74 -4.11 22.31
C LYS A 174 -4.87 -2.86 21.43
N SER A 175 -6.06 -2.22 21.41
CA SER A 175 -6.30 -1.00 20.64
C SER A 175 -5.41 0.18 21.07
N GLN A 176 -5.12 0.30 22.36
CA GLN A 176 -4.26 1.36 22.90
C GLN A 176 -2.79 1.11 22.53
N LEU A 177 -2.34 -0.14 22.57
CA LEU A 177 -0.99 -0.53 22.18
C LEU A 177 -0.75 -0.29 20.69
N ILE A 178 -1.70 -0.67 19.82
CA ILE A 178 -1.65 -0.35 18.38
C ILE A 178 -1.56 1.17 18.17
N LYS A 179 -2.42 1.95 18.85
CA LYS A 179 -2.38 3.41 18.76
C LYS A 179 -1.03 3.97 19.22
N GLY A 180 -0.48 3.44 20.31
CA GLY A 180 0.84 3.82 20.83
C GLY A 180 1.97 3.48 19.84
N ALA A 181 1.94 2.28 19.25
CA ALA A 181 2.94 1.84 18.29
C ALA A 181 2.98 2.77 17.07
N PHE A 182 1.84 2.97 16.41
CA PHE A 182 1.78 3.81 15.23
C PHE A 182 2.04 5.28 15.50
N ARG A 183 1.68 5.81 16.66
CA ARG A 183 2.03 7.18 17.05
C ARG A 183 3.55 7.41 17.08
N VAL A 184 4.31 6.43 17.55
CA VAL A 184 5.79 6.49 17.56
C VAL A 184 6.35 6.30 16.15
N LEU A 185 5.86 5.29 15.43
CA LEU A 185 6.43 4.91 14.14
C LEU A 185 6.12 5.92 13.02
N THR A 186 4.94 6.53 13.00
CA THR A 186 4.52 7.42 11.90
C THR A 186 5.48 8.58 11.70
N LEU A 187 5.90 9.25 12.77
CA LEU A 187 6.85 10.35 12.66
C LEU A 187 8.23 9.87 12.19
N LYS A 188 8.73 8.76 12.75
CA LYS A 188 10.02 8.18 12.38
C LYS A 188 10.04 7.73 10.91
N LEU A 189 8.98 7.09 10.43
CA LEU A 189 8.83 6.71 9.02
C LEU A 189 8.88 7.94 8.12
N GLY A 190 8.18 9.02 8.52
CA GLY A 190 8.21 10.30 7.82
C GLY A 190 9.62 10.90 7.74
N GLN A 191 10.33 10.97 8.86
CA GLN A 191 11.70 11.48 8.96
C GLN A 191 12.71 10.63 8.19
N ALA A 192 12.52 9.31 8.20
CA ALA A 192 13.37 8.35 7.50
C ALA A 192 13.07 8.25 6.00
N ASN A 193 11.96 8.82 5.54
CA ASN A 193 11.43 8.63 4.18
C ASN A 193 11.26 7.13 3.83
N VAL A 194 10.69 6.36 4.77
CA VAL A 194 10.46 4.92 4.64
C VAL A 194 8.95 4.66 4.52
N PRO A 195 8.46 4.16 3.37
CA PRO A 195 7.07 3.76 3.22
C PRO A 195 6.79 2.51 4.04
N MET A 196 5.58 2.43 4.57
CA MET A 196 5.11 1.26 5.27
C MET A 196 3.78 0.77 4.69
N LEU A 197 3.75 -0.49 4.27
CA LEU A 197 2.54 -1.19 3.84
C LEU A 197 2.06 -2.11 4.97
N VAL A 198 0.79 -2.00 5.32
CA VAL A 198 0.18 -2.82 6.39
C VAL A 198 -0.99 -3.58 5.83
N THR A 199 -1.03 -4.89 6.01
CA THR A 199 -2.23 -5.68 5.73
C THR A 199 -3.05 -5.87 7.00
N ILE A 200 -4.37 -5.94 6.86
CA ILE A 200 -5.29 -6.12 7.98
C ILE A 200 -6.57 -6.83 7.55
N HIS A 201 -7.10 -7.66 8.44
CA HIS A 201 -8.37 -8.34 8.22
C HIS A 201 -9.56 -7.40 8.48
N THR A 202 -10.62 -7.56 7.67
CA THR A 202 -11.93 -6.95 7.92
C THR A 202 -12.90 -8.00 8.41
N TYR A 203 -13.84 -7.56 9.25
CA TYR A 203 -14.89 -8.38 9.83
C TYR A 203 -16.24 -7.73 9.59
N ASP A 204 -17.29 -8.54 9.46
CA ASP A 204 -18.66 -8.05 9.35
C ASP A 204 -19.12 -7.45 10.69
N VAL A 205 -19.74 -6.28 10.61
CA VAL A 205 -20.33 -5.63 11.79
C VAL A 205 -21.65 -6.32 12.13
N ILE A 206 -21.65 -7.09 13.23
CA ILE A 206 -22.85 -7.77 13.72
C ILE A 206 -23.88 -6.72 14.13
N ARG A 207 -25.16 -6.90 13.68
CA ARG A 207 -26.30 -6.01 13.96
C ARG A 207 -26.34 -4.69 13.18
N SER A 208 -25.58 -4.54 12.12
CA SER A 208 -25.77 -3.44 11.17
C SER A 208 -26.93 -3.76 10.23
N TYR A 209 -27.86 -2.83 10.03
CA TYR A 209 -28.95 -2.96 9.02
C TYR A 209 -28.41 -3.02 7.59
N VAL A 210 -27.26 -2.42 7.36
CA VAL A 210 -26.53 -2.47 6.09
C VAL A 210 -25.26 -3.29 6.32
N PRO A 211 -24.98 -4.31 5.46
CA PRO A 211 -23.74 -5.07 5.56
C PRO A 211 -22.53 -4.13 5.53
N THR A 212 -21.89 -3.98 6.68
CA THR A 212 -20.76 -3.06 6.85
C THR A 212 -19.57 -3.87 7.35
N LYS A 213 -18.39 -3.64 6.75
CA LYS A 213 -17.16 -4.27 7.18
C LYS A 213 -16.31 -3.25 7.91
N GLU A 214 -15.77 -3.67 9.04
CA GLU A 214 -14.78 -2.90 9.79
C GLU A 214 -13.44 -3.62 9.80
N MET A 215 -12.37 -2.81 9.82
CA MET A 215 -11.02 -3.36 9.94
C MET A 215 -10.70 -3.67 11.40
N GLY A 216 -10.02 -4.80 11.62
CA GLY A 216 -9.48 -5.17 12.92
C GLY A 216 -8.44 -4.16 13.43
N GLY A 217 -7.97 -4.35 14.68
CA GLY A 217 -6.87 -3.54 15.23
C GLY A 217 -7.25 -2.15 15.75
N GLY A 218 -8.54 -1.81 15.78
CA GLY A 218 -9.04 -0.57 16.39
C GLY A 218 -8.69 0.70 15.62
N THR A 219 -8.85 1.85 16.28
CA THR A 219 -8.70 3.18 15.65
C THR A 219 -7.25 3.61 15.40
N GLY A 220 -6.25 2.95 16.02
CA GLY A 220 -4.86 3.37 15.96
C GLY A 220 -4.28 3.46 14.56
N LEU A 221 -4.42 2.41 13.76
CA LEU A 221 -4.01 2.41 12.36
C LEU A 221 -4.83 3.39 11.53
N LYS A 222 -6.15 3.51 11.80
CA LYS A 222 -7.03 4.45 11.09
C LYS A 222 -6.55 5.90 11.22
N TYR A 223 -5.96 6.29 12.35
CA TYR A 223 -5.38 7.63 12.51
C TYR A 223 -4.01 7.77 11.84
N ALA A 224 -3.18 6.74 11.90
CA ALA A 224 -1.80 6.77 11.41
C ALA A 224 -1.70 6.67 9.88
N ALA A 225 -2.48 5.79 9.27
CA ALA A 225 -2.45 5.56 7.84
C ALA A 225 -2.88 6.81 7.04
N SER A 226 -2.11 7.13 6.01
CA SER A 226 -2.47 8.16 5.04
C SER A 226 -3.53 7.66 4.08
N SER A 227 -3.47 6.39 3.72
CA SER A 227 -4.47 5.74 2.86
C SER A 227 -4.86 4.37 3.42
N ILE A 228 -6.15 4.07 3.40
CA ILE A 228 -6.72 2.77 3.77
C ILE A 228 -7.59 2.30 2.60
N ILE A 229 -7.17 1.22 1.97
CA ILE A 229 -7.83 0.66 0.80
C ILE A 229 -8.49 -0.66 1.19
N TYR A 230 -9.79 -0.73 1.01
CA TYR A 230 -10.55 -1.98 1.21
C TYR A 230 -10.51 -2.81 -0.06
N LEU A 231 -10.15 -4.07 0.10
CA LEU A 231 -10.02 -5.04 -0.98
C LEU A 231 -11.15 -6.07 -0.89
N THR A 232 -11.83 -6.28 -2.01
CA THR A 232 -12.74 -7.41 -2.20
C THR A 232 -12.36 -8.13 -3.49
N LYS A 233 -12.55 -9.47 -3.55
CA LYS A 233 -12.13 -10.24 -4.71
C LYS A 233 -13.28 -10.98 -5.38
N SER A 234 -13.12 -11.19 -6.68
CA SER A 234 -13.81 -12.22 -7.46
C SER A 234 -12.77 -13.07 -8.18
N LYS A 235 -13.04 -14.38 -8.33
CA LYS A 235 -12.14 -15.28 -9.05
C LYS A 235 -12.17 -14.99 -10.53
N GLU A 236 -11.01 -14.84 -11.16
CA GLU A 236 -10.88 -14.82 -12.61
C GLU A 236 -10.64 -16.23 -13.13
N ARG A 237 -11.37 -16.61 -14.19
CA ARG A 237 -11.25 -17.90 -14.81
C ARG A 237 -10.87 -17.74 -16.28
N ASP A 238 -10.01 -18.62 -16.75
CA ASP A 238 -9.66 -18.70 -18.17
C ASP A 238 -10.77 -19.39 -19.01
N SER A 239 -10.51 -19.59 -20.29
CA SER A 239 -11.42 -20.27 -21.23
C SER A 239 -11.70 -21.73 -20.86
N LYS A 240 -10.81 -22.36 -20.07
CA LYS A 240 -10.97 -23.73 -19.55
C LYS A 240 -11.66 -23.76 -18.18
N LYS A 241 -12.14 -22.61 -17.68
CA LYS A 241 -12.73 -22.41 -16.35
C LYS A 241 -11.76 -22.62 -15.18
N GLU A 242 -10.46 -22.69 -15.42
CA GLU A 242 -9.44 -22.73 -14.38
C GLU A 242 -9.23 -21.36 -13.76
N VAL A 243 -8.94 -21.33 -12.46
CA VAL A 243 -8.71 -20.07 -11.74
C VAL A 243 -7.27 -19.63 -12.00
N VAL A 244 -7.10 -18.56 -12.78
CA VAL A 244 -5.79 -18.02 -13.16
C VAL A 244 -5.39 -16.79 -12.36
N GLY A 245 -6.34 -16.17 -11.65
CA GLY A 245 -6.09 -14.97 -10.88
C GLY A 245 -7.33 -14.50 -10.12
N SER A 246 -7.30 -13.26 -9.71
CA SER A 246 -8.44 -12.60 -9.06
C SER A 246 -8.57 -11.16 -9.57
N ILE A 247 -9.80 -10.76 -9.80
CA ILE A 247 -10.14 -9.36 -9.96
C ILE A 247 -10.33 -8.79 -8.55
N ILE A 248 -9.53 -7.82 -8.18
CA ILE A 248 -9.54 -7.15 -6.89
C ILE A 248 -10.22 -5.79 -7.06
N LYS A 249 -11.38 -5.64 -6.42
CA LYS A 249 -12.02 -4.32 -6.28
C LYS A 249 -11.40 -3.62 -5.10
N CYS A 250 -10.92 -2.40 -5.32
CA CYS A 250 -10.26 -1.58 -4.34
C CYS A 250 -11.10 -0.33 -4.09
N GLU A 251 -11.36 0.00 -2.83
CA GLU A 251 -12.10 1.18 -2.42
C GLU A 251 -11.26 2.00 -1.42
N ALA A 252 -11.02 3.27 -1.72
CA ALA A 252 -10.33 4.19 -0.82
C ALA A 252 -11.25 4.59 0.34
N LYS A 253 -11.22 3.87 1.45
CA LYS A 253 -12.04 4.14 2.65
C LYS A 253 -11.52 5.32 3.46
N LYS A 254 -10.25 5.61 3.35
CA LYS A 254 -9.60 6.79 3.87
C LYS A 254 -8.47 7.16 2.93
N SER A 255 -8.34 8.43 2.63
CA SER A 255 -7.18 8.97 1.95
C SER A 255 -6.92 10.42 2.37
N ARG A 256 -5.63 10.78 2.49
CA ARG A 256 -5.19 12.17 2.66
C ARG A 256 -4.73 12.79 1.33
N LEU A 257 -4.67 11.99 0.27
CA LEU A 257 -4.10 12.38 -1.02
C LEU A 257 -5.13 12.36 -2.14
N THR A 258 -6.14 11.49 -2.01
CA THR A 258 -7.13 11.23 -3.06
C THR A 258 -8.54 11.22 -2.48
N VAL A 259 -9.53 11.32 -3.33
CA VAL A 259 -10.95 11.38 -2.96
C VAL A 259 -11.37 10.08 -2.27
N GLU A 260 -11.85 10.19 -1.04
CA GLU A 260 -12.40 9.06 -0.29
C GLU A 260 -13.67 8.53 -0.96
N GLY A 261 -13.86 7.21 -0.92
CA GLY A 261 -14.98 6.52 -1.57
C GLY A 261 -14.70 6.13 -3.03
N SER A 262 -13.60 6.60 -3.63
CA SER A 262 -13.19 6.20 -4.98
C SER A 262 -12.99 4.69 -5.07
N LYS A 263 -13.39 4.10 -6.21
CA LYS A 263 -13.37 2.66 -6.44
C LYS A 263 -12.74 2.34 -7.78
N ILE A 264 -11.88 1.34 -7.78
CA ILE A 264 -11.29 0.78 -9.00
C ILE A 264 -11.31 -0.74 -8.95
N ALA A 265 -11.03 -1.36 -10.07
CA ALA A 265 -10.70 -2.79 -10.14
C ALA A 265 -9.30 -2.97 -10.73
N THR A 266 -8.53 -3.85 -10.12
CA THR A 266 -7.26 -4.31 -10.67
C THR A 266 -7.23 -5.83 -10.75
N ARG A 267 -6.29 -6.41 -11.48
CA ARG A 267 -6.13 -7.85 -11.65
C ARG A 267 -4.86 -8.32 -10.96
N LEU A 268 -4.98 -9.40 -10.19
CA LEU A 268 -3.88 -10.03 -9.49
C LEU A 268 -3.72 -11.47 -9.99
N PHE A 269 -2.59 -11.76 -10.61
CA PHE A 269 -2.18 -13.11 -10.96
C PHE A 269 -1.47 -13.78 -9.78
N PHE A 270 -1.52 -15.12 -9.73
CA PHE A 270 -0.92 -15.88 -8.62
C PHE A 270 0.52 -16.31 -8.89
N ASP A 271 1.04 -15.98 -10.05
CA ASP A 271 2.42 -16.25 -10.51
C ASP A 271 3.29 -14.97 -10.47
N GLU A 272 4.44 -15.02 -11.14
CA GLU A 272 5.41 -13.92 -11.24
C GLU A 272 4.86 -12.64 -11.85
N ARG A 273 3.74 -12.68 -12.58
CA ARG A 273 3.11 -11.48 -13.15
C ARG A 273 2.60 -10.53 -12.06
N GLY A 274 2.14 -11.08 -10.92
CA GLY A 274 1.65 -10.27 -9.81
C GLY A 274 0.46 -9.37 -10.19
N LEU A 275 0.54 -8.06 -9.91
CA LEU A 275 -0.47 -7.09 -10.32
C LEU A 275 -0.37 -6.80 -11.81
N ASP A 276 -1.53 -6.79 -12.49
CA ASP A 276 -1.60 -6.39 -13.89
C ASP A 276 -1.44 -4.88 -14.02
N LYS A 277 -0.43 -4.51 -14.79
CA LYS A 277 0.00 -3.12 -14.93
C LYS A 277 -1.06 -2.23 -15.58
N TYR A 278 -1.77 -2.76 -16.60
CA TYR A 278 -2.66 -1.98 -17.47
C TYR A 278 -4.15 -2.20 -17.17
N TYR A 279 -4.50 -3.23 -16.39
CA TYR A 279 -5.89 -3.51 -16.08
C TYR A 279 -6.54 -2.31 -15.35
N GLY A 280 -7.75 -1.94 -15.79
CA GLY A 280 -8.52 -0.81 -15.27
C GLY A 280 -8.29 0.51 -16.03
N LEU A 281 -7.23 0.62 -16.85
CA LEU A 281 -6.99 1.83 -17.65
C LEU A 281 -7.99 2.00 -18.79
N LEU A 282 -8.56 0.90 -19.31
CA LEU A 282 -9.59 0.99 -20.33
C LEU A 282 -10.85 1.65 -19.81
N GLU A 283 -11.30 1.23 -18.63
CA GLU A 283 -12.46 1.80 -17.96
C GLU A 283 -12.25 3.29 -17.70
N LEU A 284 -11.12 3.67 -17.10
CA LEU A 284 -10.75 5.06 -16.90
C LEU A 284 -10.79 5.87 -18.20
N GLY A 285 -10.23 5.32 -19.29
CA GLY A 285 -10.20 5.98 -20.58
C GLY A 285 -11.58 6.12 -21.24
N ILE A 286 -12.46 5.17 -21.03
CA ILE A 286 -13.85 5.22 -21.51
C ILE A 286 -14.64 6.26 -20.74
N ASP A 287 -14.53 6.24 -19.41
CA ASP A 287 -15.29 7.16 -18.52
C ASP A 287 -14.89 8.62 -18.73
N HIS A 288 -13.65 8.87 -19.14
CA HIS A 288 -13.15 10.23 -19.47
C HIS A 288 -13.14 10.55 -20.98
N GLY A 289 -13.74 9.72 -21.82
CA GLY A 289 -13.87 9.99 -23.27
C GLY A 289 -12.57 9.95 -24.07
N ILE A 290 -11.49 9.37 -23.50
CA ILE A 290 -10.23 9.12 -24.20
C ILE A 290 -10.41 7.97 -25.19
N PHE A 291 -11.21 6.97 -24.79
CA PHE A 291 -11.63 5.86 -25.62
C PHE A 291 -13.13 5.91 -25.86
N GLY A 292 -13.57 5.58 -27.07
CA GLY A 292 -14.98 5.38 -27.36
C GLY A 292 -15.43 3.96 -27.00
N LYS A 293 -16.75 3.76 -26.90
CA LYS A 293 -17.36 2.45 -26.70
C LYS A 293 -18.41 2.19 -27.77
N ASN A 294 -18.35 1.03 -28.41
CA ASN A 294 -19.34 0.58 -29.37
C ASN A 294 -19.73 -0.89 -29.08
N GLY A 295 -20.84 -1.07 -28.36
CA GLY A 295 -21.25 -2.37 -27.84
C GLY A 295 -20.17 -2.99 -26.95
N ASN A 296 -19.64 -4.15 -27.35
CA ASN A 296 -18.58 -4.86 -26.62
C ASN A 296 -17.17 -4.50 -27.11
N ARG A 297 -17.03 -3.50 -27.97
CA ARG A 297 -15.74 -3.05 -28.52
C ARG A 297 -15.36 -1.69 -27.97
N VAL A 298 -14.08 -1.46 -27.89
CA VAL A 298 -13.47 -0.17 -27.55
C VAL A 298 -12.95 0.49 -28.81
N LEU A 299 -13.20 1.79 -28.96
CA LEU A 299 -12.68 2.61 -30.04
C LEU A 299 -11.44 3.36 -29.55
N ILE A 300 -10.29 3.06 -30.14
CA ILE A 300 -9.00 3.69 -29.84
C ILE A 300 -8.45 4.30 -31.13
N GLY A 301 -8.57 5.62 -31.28
CA GLY A 301 -8.34 6.28 -32.55
C GLY A 301 -9.33 5.75 -33.62
N GLU A 302 -8.81 5.29 -34.73
CA GLU A 302 -9.60 4.68 -35.81
C GLU A 302 -9.87 3.17 -35.62
N SER A 303 -9.27 2.55 -34.58
CA SER A 303 -9.34 1.11 -34.37
C SER A 303 -10.55 0.74 -33.50
N SER A 304 -11.30 -0.29 -33.90
CA SER A 304 -12.39 -0.89 -33.15
C SER A 304 -11.98 -2.29 -32.69
N VAL A 305 -11.66 -2.46 -31.42
CA VAL A 305 -11.03 -3.68 -30.87
C VAL A 305 -11.78 -4.21 -29.65
N TYR A 306 -11.63 -5.50 -29.37
CA TYR A 306 -12.16 -6.07 -28.11
C TYR A 306 -11.24 -5.70 -26.94
N PRO A 307 -11.77 -5.48 -25.72
CA PRO A 307 -10.98 -5.22 -24.52
C PRO A 307 -9.87 -6.27 -24.27
N SER A 308 -10.17 -7.54 -24.55
CA SER A 308 -9.20 -8.64 -24.41
C SER A 308 -8.00 -8.49 -25.35
N ALA A 309 -8.19 -7.97 -26.56
CA ALA A 309 -7.10 -7.72 -27.51
C ALA A 309 -6.20 -6.55 -27.05
N VAL A 310 -6.79 -5.53 -26.43
CA VAL A 310 -6.03 -4.42 -25.84
C VAL A 310 -5.17 -4.91 -24.66
N LEU A 311 -5.74 -5.74 -23.79
CA LEU A 311 -5.02 -6.30 -22.63
C LEU A 311 -3.99 -7.38 -23.02
N ALA A 312 -4.11 -7.98 -24.19
CA ALA A 312 -3.13 -8.94 -24.72
C ALA A 312 -1.87 -8.27 -25.28
N ASP A 313 -2.01 -7.06 -25.82
CA ASP A 313 -0.90 -6.26 -26.37
C ASP A 313 -1.08 -4.78 -25.94
N PRO A 314 -0.92 -4.49 -24.64
CA PRO A 314 -1.25 -3.17 -24.10
C PRO A 314 -0.35 -2.05 -24.65
N GLU A 315 0.91 -2.31 -24.89
CA GLU A 315 1.89 -1.30 -25.34
C GLU A 315 1.53 -0.71 -26.73
N LYS A 316 0.87 -1.49 -27.54
CA LYS A 316 0.35 -1.02 -28.85
C LYS A 316 -0.72 0.06 -28.70
N TYR A 317 -1.53 0.00 -27.65
CA TYR A 317 -2.71 0.85 -27.50
C TYR A 317 -2.51 1.95 -26.45
N PHE A 318 -1.75 1.68 -25.40
CA PHE A 318 -1.40 2.65 -24.37
C PHE A 318 -0.09 3.36 -24.73
N THR A 319 -0.15 4.11 -25.85
CA THR A 319 0.99 4.92 -26.31
C THR A 319 1.32 6.03 -25.29
N PRO A 320 2.53 6.62 -25.31
CA PRO A 320 2.89 7.72 -24.40
C PRO A 320 1.89 8.88 -24.41
N GLU A 321 1.30 9.20 -25.57
CA GLU A 321 0.28 10.23 -25.68
C GLU A 321 -1.01 9.83 -24.97
N VAL A 322 -1.46 8.59 -25.15
CA VAL A 322 -2.65 8.03 -24.46
C VAL A 322 -2.42 7.99 -22.97
N MET A 323 -1.26 7.53 -22.53
CA MET A 323 -0.89 7.47 -21.10
C MET A 323 -0.86 8.87 -20.46
N THR A 324 -0.41 9.89 -21.17
CA THR A 324 -0.46 11.28 -20.69
C THR A 324 -1.91 11.76 -20.50
N LYS A 325 -2.82 11.38 -21.41
CA LYS A 325 -4.25 11.71 -21.27
C LYS A 325 -4.90 10.96 -20.12
N LEU A 326 -4.54 9.68 -19.94
CA LEU A 326 -5.01 8.85 -18.81
C LEU A 326 -4.51 9.38 -17.46
N ASP A 327 -3.29 9.87 -17.37
CA ASP A 327 -2.77 10.47 -16.15
C ASP A 327 -3.56 11.72 -15.76
N LYS A 328 -3.84 12.62 -16.70
CA LYS A 328 -4.71 13.79 -16.47
C LYS A 328 -6.14 13.38 -16.08
N ALA A 329 -6.67 12.30 -16.67
CA ALA A 329 -7.97 11.76 -16.28
C ALA A 329 -7.95 11.23 -14.85
N ALA A 330 -6.90 10.52 -14.47
CA ALA A 330 -6.69 10.03 -13.11
C ALA A 330 -6.56 11.17 -12.09
N GLU A 331 -5.81 12.20 -12.41
CA GLU A 331 -5.70 13.42 -11.60
C GLU A 331 -7.08 14.05 -11.36
N LYS A 332 -7.87 14.22 -12.42
CA LYS A 332 -9.21 14.77 -12.35
C LYS A 332 -10.18 13.91 -11.53
N GLU A 333 -10.07 12.58 -11.62
CA GLU A 333 -10.99 11.66 -10.94
C GLU A 333 -10.61 11.43 -9.47
N PHE A 334 -9.32 11.30 -9.18
CA PHE A 334 -8.87 10.82 -7.89
C PHE A 334 -8.23 11.89 -7.01
N ALA A 335 -7.59 12.94 -7.54
CA ALA A 335 -6.92 13.93 -6.70
C ALA A 335 -7.91 14.89 -6.02
N TYR A 336 -7.56 15.36 -4.81
CA TYR A 336 -8.34 16.39 -4.14
C TYR A 336 -8.17 17.75 -4.81
N GLY A 337 -9.28 18.50 -4.91
CA GLY A 337 -9.25 19.92 -5.29
C GLY A 337 -9.32 20.20 -6.78
N ASN A 338 -9.68 19.20 -7.57
CA ASN A 338 -9.94 19.35 -9.02
C ASN A 338 -11.42 19.48 -9.31
#